data_4532287f898ededafe8b457b4ee5e54d
#
_entry.id   4532287f898ededafe8b457b4ee5e54d
#
_cell.length_a   1.000
_cell.length_b   1.000
_cell.length_c   1.000
_cell.angle_alpha   90.00
_cell.angle_beta   90.00
_cell.angle_gamma   90.00
#
_symmetry.space_group_name_H-M   'P 1'
#
loop_
_entity.id
_entity.type
_entity.pdbx_description
1 polymer ?
#
loop_
_entity_poly.entity_id
_entity_poly.type
_entity_poly.pdbx_seq_one_letter_code
_entity_poly.pdbx_strand_id
1 'polypeptide(L)'
;MRTTRAAQIVLVLASLCAGQAFAQQPNIKPGLWQIDMSLPDKASGNPLGGYLEMMKSQMAMMTPEQRAQIDRMMAASGTELNGDGLRTRQCITRQNITDFDLFGKKGADSCTKKMTPTVDGMNVSMTCAQPRMKVDAVLKAESETSYRFESVTTLPGPGGADISQKSNGTGKWLGSDCGKTAAAAVGR
;
A
#
# COMPACT_ATOMS: atom_id res chain seq x y z
N MET A 1 -38.60 -47.40 -55.62
CA MET A 1 -37.29 -47.55 -54.92
C MET A 1 -36.52 -46.31 -55.02
N ARG A 2 -36.52 -45.50 -53.94
CA ARG A 2 -35.66 -44.30 -53.78
C ARG A 2 -35.32 -44.20 -52.31
N THR A 3 -34.12 -44.57 -51.99
CA THR A 3 -33.53 -44.48 -50.60
C THR A 3 -33.03 -43.11 -50.38
N THR A 4 -33.66 -42.36 -49.45
CA THR A 4 -33.24 -41.08 -48.97
C THR A 4 -32.27 -41.28 -47.80
N ARG A 5 -31.00 -40.91 -48.01
CA ARG A 5 -29.97 -40.85 -46.91
C ARG A 5 -30.17 -39.63 -46.10
N ALA A 6 -30.55 -39.80 -44.82
CA ALA A 6 -30.57 -38.76 -43.84
C ALA A 6 -29.12 -38.50 -43.37
N ALA A 7 -28.60 -37.31 -43.66
CA ALA A 7 -27.34 -36.83 -43.14
C ALA A 7 -27.55 -36.33 -41.70
N GLN A 8 -26.99 -37.05 -40.72
CA GLN A 8 -26.94 -36.62 -39.35
C GLN A 8 -25.82 -35.56 -39.19
N ILE A 9 -26.22 -34.32 -39.03
CA ILE A 9 -25.31 -33.24 -38.67
C ILE A 9 -25.12 -33.31 -37.14
N VAL A 10 -23.98 -33.82 -36.69
CA VAL A 10 -23.55 -33.77 -35.29
C VAL A 10 -23.02 -32.37 -35.02
N LEU A 11 -23.83 -31.56 -34.37
CA LEU A 11 -23.42 -30.23 -33.88
C LEU A 11 -22.58 -30.40 -32.61
N VAL A 12 -21.26 -30.36 -32.74
CA VAL A 12 -20.35 -30.33 -31.62
C VAL A 12 -20.39 -28.91 -31.04
N LEU A 13 -21.17 -28.72 -30.00
CA LEU A 13 -21.12 -27.52 -29.15
C LEU A 13 -19.83 -27.55 -28.31
N ALA A 14 -18.77 -26.97 -28.83
CA ALA A 14 -17.59 -26.66 -28.06
C ALA A 14 -17.96 -25.56 -27.06
N SER A 15 -18.27 -25.96 -25.83
CA SER A 15 -18.43 -25.06 -24.69
C SER A 15 -17.09 -24.39 -24.39
N LEU A 16 -16.90 -23.16 -24.89
CA LEU A 16 -15.83 -22.29 -24.46
C LEU A 16 -16.12 -21.90 -22.99
N CYS A 17 -15.56 -22.66 -22.05
CA CYS A 17 -15.37 -22.22 -20.69
C CYS A 17 -14.35 -21.07 -20.74
N ALA A 18 -14.82 -19.85 -21.02
CA ALA A 18 -14.08 -18.64 -20.76
C ALA A 18 -13.92 -18.57 -19.22
N GLY A 19 -12.81 -19.12 -18.73
CA GLY A 19 -12.39 -18.95 -17.35
C GLY A 19 -12.29 -17.45 -17.09
N GLN A 20 -13.28 -16.90 -16.39
CA GLN A 20 -13.19 -15.55 -15.87
C GLN A 20 -12.02 -15.56 -14.90
N ALA A 21 -10.90 -14.99 -15.31
CA ALA A 21 -9.80 -14.65 -14.41
C ALA A 21 -10.36 -13.60 -13.44
N PHE A 22 -10.94 -14.06 -12.34
CA PHE A 22 -11.24 -13.19 -11.22
C PHE A 22 -9.92 -12.57 -10.81
N ALA A 23 -9.82 -11.26 -10.95
CA ALA A 23 -8.71 -10.50 -10.43
C ALA A 23 -8.59 -10.85 -8.93
N GLN A 24 -7.60 -11.68 -8.58
CA GLN A 24 -7.41 -12.12 -7.20
C GLN A 24 -6.99 -10.89 -6.41
N GLN A 25 -7.88 -10.43 -5.54
CA GLN A 25 -7.54 -9.45 -4.53
C GLN A 25 -6.51 -10.08 -3.58
N PRO A 26 -5.58 -9.28 -3.02
CA PRO A 26 -4.64 -9.81 -2.05
C PRO A 26 -5.40 -10.46 -0.90
N ASN A 27 -5.13 -11.73 -0.64
CA ASN A 27 -5.79 -12.50 0.40
C ASN A 27 -5.22 -12.15 1.78
N ILE A 28 -5.52 -10.93 2.25
CA ILE A 28 -5.14 -10.46 3.59
C ILE A 28 -6.37 -10.23 4.46
N LYS A 29 -6.24 -10.51 5.76
CA LYS A 29 -7.33 -10.36 6.73
C LYS A 29 -7.62 -8.89 7.01
N PRO A 30 -8.91 -8.48 7.11
CA PRO A 30 -9.25 -7.19 7.66
C PRO A 30 -8.96 -7.15 9.16
N GLY A 31 -8.65 -5.96 9.69
CA GLY A 31 -8.36 -5.76 11.11
C GLY A 31 -7.21 -4.78 11.33
N LEU A 32 -6.64 -4.84 12.52
CA LEU A 32 -5.50 -4.03 12.92
C LEU A 32 -4.20 -4.60 12.36
N TRP A 33 -3.45 -3.76 11.68
CA TRP A 33 -2.16 -4.09 11.09
C TRP A 33 -1.06 -3.19 11.67
N GLN A 34 0.10 -3.76 11.89
CA GLN A 34 1.35 -3.04 12.08
C GLN A 34 2.09 -3.01 10.76
N ILE A 35 2.48 -1.83 10.34
CA ILE A 35 3.23 -1.59 9.11
C ILE A 35 4.58 -1.01 9.51
N ASP A 36 5.65 -1.73 9.24
CA ASP A 36 7.02 -1.27 9.41
C ASP A 36 7.57 -0.84 8.06
N MET A 37 7.88 0.44 7.91
CA MET A 37 8.42 1.04 6.70
C MET A 37 9.87 1.43 6.93
N SER A 38 10.76 0.93 6.10
CA SER A 38 12.16 1.33 6.06
C SER A 38 12.36 2.37 4.97
N LEU A 39 13.10 3.40 5.30
CA LEU A 39 13.51 4.44 4.38
C LEU A 39 15.01 4.23 4.08
N PRO A 40 15.38 4.03 2.81
CA PRO A 40 16.79 3.89 2.46
C PRO A 40 17.58 5.10 2.92
N ASP A 41 18.80 4.84 3.38
CA ASP A 41 19.67 5.84 3.94
C ASP A 41 20.01 6.97 2.98
N LYS A 42 20.55 8.06 3.57
CA LYS A 42 21.04 9.25 2.87
C LYS A 42 22.04 8.91 1.76
N ALA A 43 22.82 7.84 1.93
CA ALA A 43 23.80 7.37 0.94
C ALA A 43 23.18 6.99 -0.42
N SER A 44 21.90 6.64 -0.45
CA SER A 44 21.14 6.33 -1.66
C SER A 44 20.54 7.56 -2.36
N GLY A 45 20.87 8.78 -1.90
CA GLY A 45 20.32 10.04 -2.44
C GLY A 45 18.85 10.28 -2.07
N ASN A 46 18.33 9.57 -1.06
CA ASN A 46 16.95 9.70 -0.60
C ASN A 46 16.77 10.94 0.30
N PRO A 47 16.04 11.99 -0.14
CA PRO A 47 15.86 13.20 0.65
C PRO A 47 15.06 12.97 1.95
N LEU A 48 14.18 11.96 1.99
CA LEU A 48 13.43 11.62 3.20
C LEU A 48 14.33 10.94 4.25
N GLY A 49 15.29 10.13 3.83
CA GLY A 49 16.32 9.58 4.71
C GLY A 49 17.13 10.70 5.38
N GLY A 50 17.52 11.72 4.61
CA GLY A 50 18.18 12.91 5.17
C GLY A 50 17.30 13.70 6.15
N TYR A 51 16.01 13.84 5.86
CA TYR A 51 15.05 14.46 6.76
C TYR A 51 14.89 13.67 8.08
N LEU A 52 14.78 12.35 7.99
CA LEU A 52 14.67 11.47 9.16
C LEU A 52 15.92 11.56 10.05
N GLU A 53 17.12 11.58 9.47
CA GLU A 53 18.37 11.77 10.19
C GLU A 53 18.43 13.14 10.89
N MET A 54 18.00 14.20 10.20
CA MET A 54 17.91 15.54 10.80
C MET A 54 16.92 15.55 11.97
N MET A 55 15.76 14.92 11.83
CA MET A 55 14.75 14.80 12.88
C MET A 55 15.30 14.02 14.09
N LYS A 56 15.98 12.89 13.87
CA LYS A 56 16.65 12.12 14.94
C LYS A 56 17.69 12.95 15.66
N SER A 57 18.51 13.71 14.93
CA SER A 57 19.52 14.60 15.50
C SER A 57 18.89 15.69 16.37
N GLN A 58 17.78 16.29 15.92
CA GLN A 58 17.03 17.28 16.69
C GLN A 58 16.44 16.65 17.95
N MET A 59 15.84 15.44 17.84
CA MET A 59 15.31 14.74 19.01
C MET A 59 16.38 14.35 20.01
N ALA A 60 17.62 14.07 19.57
CA ALA A 60 18.73 13.78 20.47
C ALA A 60 19.14 14.99 21.34
N MET A 61 18.91 16.21 20.85
CA MET A 61 19.19 17.45 21.56
C MET A 61 18.04 17.91 22.49
N MET A 62 16.87 17.28 22.42
CA MET A 62 15.70 17.63 23.23
C MET A 62 15.81 17.07 24.64
N THR A 63 15.15 17.75 25.60
CA THR A 63 14.99 17.20 26.96
C THR A 63 14.11 15.95 26.94
N PRO A 64 14.20 15.07 27.95
CA PRO A 64 13.34 13.90 28.06
C PRO A 64 11.84 14.23 27.99
N GLU A 65 11.44 15.36 28.59
CA GLU A 65 10.03 15.80 28.60
C GLU A 65 9.55 16.22 27.22
N GLN A 66 10.37 16.96 26.47
CA GLN A 66 10.07 17.36 25.10
C GLN A 66 9.96 16.13 24.18
N ARG A 67 10.88 15.17 24.32
CA ARG A 67 10.82 13.89 23.60
C ARG A 67 9.52 13.15 23.89
N ALA A 68 9.18 12.98 25.17
CA ALA A 68 7.96 12.31 25.59
C ALA A 68 6.68 12.99 25.07
N GLN A 69 6.71 14.31 24.83
CA GLN A 69 5.58 15.01 24.20
C GLN A 69 5.45 14.67 22.72
N ILE A 70 6.56 14.62 21.98
CA ILE A 70 6.58 14.22 20.57
C ILE A 70 6.13 12.77 20.41
N ASP A 71 6.67 11.86 21.24
CA ASP A 71 6.30 10.45 21.24
C ASP A 71 4.80 10.26 21.48
N ARG A 72 4.21 11.02 22.42
CA ARG A 72 2.76 10.99 22.65
C ARG A 72 1.97 11.48 21.43
N MET A 73 2.43 12.54 20.75
CA MET A 73 1.76 13.04 19.54
C MET A 73 1.84 12.02 18.38
N MET A 74 3.00 11.42 18.21
CA MET A 74 3.19 10.36 17.21
C MET A 74 2.34 9.12 17.53
N ALA A 75 2.37 8.67 18.78
CA ALA A 75 1.56 7.54 19.24
C ALA A 75 0.05 7.79 19.07
N ALA A 76 -0.40 9.05 19.29
CA ALA A 76 -1.80 9.43 19.06
C ALA A 76 -2.21 9.32 17.57
N SER A 77 -1.26 9.46 16.64
CA SER A 77 -1.46 9.24 15.22
C SER A 77 -1.23 7.77 14.79
N GLY A 78 -0.91 6.88 15.73
CA GLY A 78 -0.58 5.49 15.47
C GLY A 78 0.77 5.28 14.82
N THR A 79 1.66 6.29 14.87
CA THR A 79 2.99 6.25 14.24
C THR A 79 4.08 6.29 15.31
N GLU A 80 5.13 5.51 15.10
CA GLU A 80 6.32 5.45 15.97
C GLU A 80 7.57 5.47 15.10
N LEU A 81 8.65 6.07 15.60
CA LEU A 81 9.97 5.90 15.00
C LEU A 81 10.49 4.49 15.30
N ASN A 82 10.97 3.78 14.31
CA ASN A 82 11.50 2.42 14.44
C ASN A 82 12.82 2.28 13.70
N GLY A 83 13.92 2.42 14.42
CA GLY A 83 15.25 2.37 13.80
C GLY A 83 15.39 3.45 12.72
N ASP A 84 15.64 3.01 11.47
CA ASP A 84 15.81 3.89 10.31
C ASP A 84 14.51 4.06 9.51
N GLY A 85 13.37 3.84 10.16
CA GLY A 85 12.07 3.89 9.51
C GLY A 85 10.95 4.34 10.43
N LEU A 86 9.75 4.05 9.97
CA LEU A 86 8.50 4.36 10.65
C LEU A 86 7.71 3.08 10.88
N ARG A 87 7.15 2.95 12.06
CA ARG A 87 6.13 1.95 12.39
C ARG A 87 4.80 2.64 12.49
N THR A 88 3.79 2.10 11.80
CA THR A 88 2.43 2.63 11.85
C THR A 88 1.46 1.52 12.20
N ARG A 89 0.46 1.82 13.02
CA ARG A 89 -0.69 0.93 13.24
C ARG A 89 -1.89 1.47 12.48
N GLN A 90 -2.46 0.64 11.65
CA GLN A 90 -3.57 1.00 10.77
C GLN A 90 -4.67 -0.05 10.81
N CYS A 91 -5.92 0.40 10.86
CA CYS A 91 -7.06 -0.47 10.63
C CYS A 91 -7.31 -0.63 9.13
N ILE A 92 -7.12 -1.84 8.61
CA ILE A 92 -7.43 -2.18 7.23
C ILE A 92 -8.79 -2.86 7.20
N THR A 93 -9.78 -2.18 6.66
CA THR A 93 -11.13 -2.72 6.49
C THR A 93 -11.22 -3.59 5.24
N ARG A 94 -12.27 -4.40 5.13
CA ARG A 94 -12.56 -5.13 3.88
C ARG A 94 -12.70 -4.19 2.69
N GLN A 95 -13.30 -3.01 2.89
CA GLN A 95 -13.44 -1.99 1.86
C GLN A 95 -12.08 -1.46 1.42
N ASN A 96 -11.16 -1.18 2.37
CA ASN A 96 -9.79 -0.77 2.02
C ASN A 96 -9.06 -1.82 1.18
N ILE A 97 -9.27 -3.11 1.45
CA ILE A 97 -8.68 -4.19 0.65
C ILE A 97 -9.28 -4.20 -0.75
N THR A 98 -10.61 -4.05 -0.87
CA THR A 98 -11.32 -4.03 -2.14
C THR A 98 -10.94 -2.83 -2.99
N ASP A 99 -10.92 -1.64 -2.40
CA ASP A 99 -10.60 -0.38 -3.09
C ASP A 99 -9.08 -0.14 -3.18
N PHE A 100 -8.31 -0.99 -2.50
CA PHE A 100 -6.87 -0.82 -2.29
C PHE A 100 -6.52 0.58 -1.76
N ASP A 101 -7.30 1.05 -0.81
CA ASP A 101 -7.12 2.36 -0.17
C ASP A 101 -6.35 2.20 1.15
N LEU A 102 -5.11 1.71 1.05
CA LEU A 102 -4.23 1.50 2.19
C LEU A 102 -3.60 2.81 2.70
N PHE A 103 -3.74 3.90 1.97
CA PHE A 103 -3.10 5.19 2.27
C PHE A 103 -4.09 6.28 2.73
N GLY A 104 -5.39 5.95 2.81
CA GLY A 104 -6.46 6.87 3.22
C GLY A 104 -6.89 7.86 2.13
N LYS A 105 -8.08 8.44 2.32
CA LYS A 105 -8.75 9.28 1.30
C LYS A 105 -8.26 10.73 1.25
N LYS A 106 -7.44 11.20 2.18
CA LYS A 106 -6.99 12.59 2.17
C LYS A 106 -6.10 12.86 0.96
N GLY A 107 -6.61 13.63 0.00
CA GLY A 107 -5.91 14.00 -1.24
C GLY A 107 -6.14 13.07 -2.43
N ALA A 108 -7.04 12.08 -2.31
CA ALA A 108 -7.30 11.11 -3.40
C ALA A 108 -8.03 11.74 -4.61
N ASP A 109 -8.76 12.84 -4.42
CA ASP A 109 -9.59 13.46 -5.46
C ASP A 109 -8.76 13.99 -6.66
N SER A 110 -7.48 14.28 -6.45
CA SER A 110 -6.54 14.72 -7.49
C SER A 110 -5.65 13.60 -8.04
N CYS A 111 -5.90 12.35 -7.64
CA CYS A 111 -5.04 11.22 -7.98
C CYS A 111 -5.78 10.20 -8.85
N THR A 112 -5.09 9.74 -9.89
CA THR A 112 -5.50 8.57 -10.68
C THR A 112 -4.74 7.35 -10.17
N LYS A 113 -5.46 6.26 -9.86
CA LYS A 113 -4.89 5.01 -9.37
C LYS A 113 -5.15 3.88 -10.37
N LYS A 114 -4.11 3.13 -10.71
CA LYS A 114 -4.17 1.90 -11.50
C LYS A 114 -3.65 0.74 -10.67
N MET A 115 -4.41 -0.33 -10.62
CA MET A 115 -4.05 -1.56 -9.91
C MET A 115 -4.01 -2.70 -10.90
N THR A 116 -2.99 -3.54 -10.79
CA THR A 116 -2.82 -4.72 -11.63
C THR A 116 -2.52 -5.91 -10.72
N PRO A 117 -3.46 -6.84 -10.56
CA PRO A 117 -3.23 -8.06 -9.78
C PRO A 117 -2.06 -8.87 -10.35
N THR A 118 -1.31 -9.51 -9.47
CA THR A 118 -0.27 -10.49 -9.78
C THR A 118 -0.60 -11.81 -9.09
N VAL A 119 0.19 -12.85 -9.34
CA VAL A 119 -0.06 -14.19 -8.77
C VAL A 119 -0.02 -14.17 -7.24
N ASP A 120 0.87 -13.36 -6.66
CA ASP A 120 1.16 -13.30 -5.22
C ASP A 120 0.87 -11.93 -4.59
N GLY A 121 0.20 -11.03 -5.32
CA GLY A 121 -0.05 -9.69 -4.79
C GLY A 121 -0.62 -8.71 -5.80
N MET A 122 -0.04 -7.51 -5.86
CA MET A 122 -0.57 -6.42 -6.68
C MET A 122 0.51 -5.39 -7.04
N ASN A 123 0.47 -4.89 -8.26
CA ASN A 123 1.17 -3.68 -8.66
C ASN A 123 0.20 -2.49 -8.59
N VAL A 124 0.65 -1.42 -7.97
CA VAL A 124 -0.11 -0.17 -7.82
C VAL A 124 0.67 0.97 -8.45
N SER A 125 0.03 1.72 -9.33
CA SER A 125 0.56 2.98 -9.84
C SER A 125 -0.44 4.08 -9.53
N MET A 126 0.01 5.12 -8.86
CA MET A 126 -0.79 6.29 -8.50
C MET A 126 -0.12 7.55 -9.02
N THR A 127 -0.89 8.41 -9.68
CA THR A 127 -0.42 9.71 -10.15
C THR A 127 -1.35 10.79 -9.65
N CYS A 128 -0.79 11.77 -8.95
CA CYS A 128 -1.52 12.89 -8.38
C CYS A 128 -1.11 14.20 -9.08
N ALA A 129 -2.09 15.06 -9.33
CA ALA A 129 -1.85 16.37 -9.92
C ALA A 129 -1.46 17.42 -8.87
N GLN A 130 -2.09 17.34 -7.69
CA GLN A 130 -1.86 18.28 -6.58
C GLN A 130 -1.81 17.55 -5.23
N PRO A 131 -0.63 17.47 -4.58
CA PRO A 131 0.69 17.83 -5.13
C PRO A 131 1.09 16.90 -6.29
N ARG A 132 1.89 17.40 -7.23
CA ARG A 132 2.41 16.55 -8.32
C ARG A 132 3.28 15.43 -7.72
N MET A 133 2.80 14.20 -7.84
CA MET A 133 3.43 13.04 -7.26
C MET A 133 3.10 11.80 -8.07
N LYS A 134 4.06 10.90 -8.22
CA LYS A 134 3.83 9.56 -8.75
C LYS A 134 4.33 8.53 -7.75
N VAL A 135 3.53 7.50 -7.51
CA VAL A 135 3.90 6.35 -6.67
C VAL A 135 3.72 5.08 -7.48
N ASP A 136 4.78 4.32 -7.61
CA ASP A 136 4.73 2.96 -8.15
C ASP A 136 5.09 2.00 -7.00
N ALA A 137 4.22 1.06 -6.70
CA ALA A 137 4.40 0.12 -5.60
C ALA A 137 4.10 -1.32 -6.04
N VAL A 138 4.84 -2.25 -5.46
CA VAL A 138 4.60 -3.69 -5.57
C VAL A 138 4.30 -4.20 -4.16
N LEU A 139 3.13 -4.79 -3.99
CA LEU A 139 2.72 -5.44 -2.75
C LEU A 139 2.67 -6.94 -2.99
N LYS A 140 3.27 -7.72 -2.09
CA LYS A 140 3.24 -9.18 -2.09
C LYS A 140 2.66 -9.71 -0.79
N ALA A 141 1.56 -10.44 -0.88
CA ALA A 141 0.99 -11.16 0.26
C ALA A 141 1.83 -12.42 0.51
N GLU A 142 2.42 -12.53 1.68
CA GLU A 142 3.17 -13.72 2.11
C GLU A 142 2.26 -14.73 2.80
N SER A 143 1.21 -14.21 3.43
CA SER A 143 0.11 -14.97 4.04
C SER A 143 -1.12 -14.07 4.21
N GLU A 144 -2.21 -14.61 4.75
CA GLU A 144 -3.37 -13.79 5.12
C GLU A 144 -3.08 -12.80 6.25
N THR A 145 -1.95 -12.94 6.95
CA THR A 145 -1.58 -12.15 8.12
C THR A 145 -0.24 -11.42 7.96
N SER A 146 0.38 -11.52 6.80
CA SER A 146 1.63 -10.82 6.48
C SER A 146 1.73 -10.45 5.01
N TYR A 147 2.31 -9.29 4.75
CA TYR A 147 2.68 -8.84 3.40
C TYR A 147 3.98 -8.04 3.44
N ARG A 148 4.62 -7.91 2.30
CA ARG A 148 5.70 -6.95 2.08
C ARG A 148 5.37 -6.04 0.92
N PHE A 149 6.00 -4.88 0.90
CA PHE A 149 5.87 -3.94 -0.21
C PHE A 149 7.19 -3.25 -0.50
N GLU A 150 7.32 -2.85 -1.75
CA GLU A 150 8.35 -1.95 -2.23
C GLU A 150 7.67 -0.83 -3.00
N SER A 151 8.14 0.40 -2.84
CA SER A 151 7.59 1.53 -3.57
C SER A 151 8.66 2.52 -4.00
N VAL A 152 8.36 3.20 -5.11
CA VAL A 152 9.12 4.34 -5.61
C VAL A 152 8.16 5.51 -5.70
N THR A 153 8.46 6.57 -4.95
CA THR A 153 7.73 7.83 -5.00
C THR A 153 8.56 8.86 -5.76
N THR A 154 7.97 9.46 -6.78
CA THR A 154 8.59 10.53 -7.56
C THR A 154 7.88 11.85 -7.27
N LEU A 155 8.64 12.85 -6.87
CA LEU A 155 8.17 14.17 -6.46
C LEU A 155 8.97 15.25 -7.19
N PRO A 156 8.42 16.47 -7.39
CA PRO A 156 9.19 17.62 -7.82
C PRO A 156 10.26 17.95 -6.78
N GLY A 157 11.50 18.01 -7.21
CA GLY A 157 12.61 18.45 -6.39
C GLY A 157 12.90 19.95 -6.52
N PRO A 158 13.85 20.47 -5.73
CA PRO A 158 14.36 21.83 -5.89
C PRO A 158 14.85 22.06 -7.31
N GLY A 159 14.50 23.21 -7.90
CA GLY A 159 14.87 23.54 -9.28
C GLY A 159 14.06 22.84 -10.38
N GLY A 160 12.99 22.11 -10.02
CA GLY A 160 12.05 21.50 -10.97
C GLY A 160 12.44 20.12 -11.51
N ALA A 161 13.63 19.62 -11.19
CA ALA A 161 14.00 18.24 -11.49
C ALA A 161 13.24 17.27 -10.58
N ASP A 162 12.80 16.13 -11.14
CA ASP A 162 12.10 15.11 -10.34
C ASP A 162 13.12 14.34 -9.46
N ILE A 163 12.74 14.12 -8.21
CA ILE A 163 13.48 13.27 -7.27
C ILE A 163 12.67 11.99 -7.04
N SER A 164 13.36 10.86 -7.04
CA SER A 164 12.76 9.56 -6.77
C SER A 164 13.22 9.02 -5.43
N GLN A 165 12.27 8.54 -4.66
CA GLN A 165 12.46 8.03 -3.31
C GLN A 165 11.99 6.60 -3.24
N LYS A 166 12.87 5.69 -2.84
CA LYS A 166 12.51 4.30 -2.59
C LYS A 166 12.09 4.12 -1.14
N SER A 167 11.13 3.26 -0.90
CA SER A 167 10.80 2.74 0.42
C SER A 167 10.39 1.27 0.31
N ASN A 168 10.60 0.53 1.36
CA ASN A 168 10.14 -0.83 1.49
C ASN A 168 9.58 -1.05 2.89
N GLY A 169 8.81 -2.10 3.06
CA GLY A 169 8.27 -2.41 4.37
C GLY A 169 7.51 -3.72 4.41
N THR A 170 7.07 -4.03 5.61
CA THR A 170 6.28 -5.22 5.90
C THR A 170 5.04 -4.85 6.68
N GLY A 171 3.97 -5.59 6.43
CA GLY A 171 2.74 -5.53 7.22
C GLY A 171 2.54 -6.82 8.00
N LYS A 172 2.19 -6.69 9.27
CA LYS A 172 1.82 -7.80 10.15
C LYS A 172 0.46 -7.55 10.77
N TRP A 173 -0.44 -8.50 10.61
CA TRP A 173 -1.76 -8.46 11.24
C TRP A 173 -1.65 -8.68 12.74
N LEU A 174 -2.31 -7.84 13.52
CA LEU A 174 -2.28 -7.89 14.98
C LEU A 174 -3.58 -8.47 15.57
N GLY A 175 -4.70 -8.33 14.86
CA GLY A 175 -6.00 -8.82 15.32
C GLY A 175 -7.17 -8.26 14.52
N SER A 176 -8.35 -8.82 14.73
CA SER A 176 -9.58 -8.36 14.07
C SER A 176 -10.13 -7.06 14.67
N ASP A 177 -9.80 -6.78 15.94
CA ASP A 177 -10.24 -5.58 16.62
C ASP A 177 -9.26 -4.42 16.33
N CYS A 178 -9.79 -3.37 15.73
CA CYS A 178 -9.03 -2.16 15.44
C CYS A 178 -8.96 -1.18 16.63
N GLY A 179 -9.74 -1.40 17.69
CA GLY A 179 -9.81 -0.52 18.84
C GLY A 179 -10.04 0.95 18.47
N LYS A 180 -9.40 1.86 19.17
CA LYS A 180 -9.46 3.32 18.88
C LYS A 180 -8.74 3.71 17.59
N THR A 181 -7.88 2.87 17.03
CA THR A 181 -7.16 3.14 15.78
C THR A 181 -8.10 3.19 14.57
N ALA A 182 -9.24 2.52 14.63
CA ALA A 182 -10.28 2.56 13.58
C ALA A 182 -10.81 3.97 13.31
N ALA A 183 -10.86 4.84 14.32
CA ALA A 183 -11.38 6.20 14.20
C ALA A 183 -10.43 7.15 13.45
N ALA A 184 -9.13 6.86 13.41
CA ALA A 184 -8.14 7.68 12.72
C ALA A 184 -8.02 7.36 11.22
N ALA A 185 -8.36 6.14 10.82
CA ALA A 185 -8.27 5.69 9.43
C ALA A 185 -9.50 6.04 8.57
N VAL A 186 -10.65 6.30 9.20
CA VAL A 186 -11.89 6.70 8.53
C VAL A 186 -12.08 8.21 8.70
N GLY A 187 -11.24 8.99 8.04
CA GLY A 187 -11.48 10.43 7.92
C GLY A 187 -12.80 10.66 7.16
N ARG A 188 -13.81 11.12 7.90
CA ARG A 188 -15.08 11.60 7.36
C ARG A 188 -14.85 12.84 6.52
#